data_f2da7c9ed9ac23c4613630822c2c06d8
#
_entry.id   f2da7c9ed9ac23c4613630822c2c06d8
#
_cell.length_a   1.000
_cell.length_b   1.000
_cell.length_c   1.000
_cell.angle_alpha   90.00
_cell.angle_beta   90.00
_cell.angle_gamma   90.00
#
_symmetry.space_group_name_H-M   'P 1'
#
loop_
_entity.id
_entity.type
_entity.pdbx_description
1 polymer ?
#
loop_
_entity_poly.entity_id
_entity_poly.type
_entity_poly.pdbx_seq_one_letter_code
_entity_poly.pdbx_strand_id
1 'polypeptide(L)'
;MKQIVMQGPRKSRVVEVPMPEFTDDQLLVKVTYTGMCHSEWYPWSVAKEGEVFGHEAVGVVAEAGRNVQGFKPGDRVTGLGGGGYKEYIVMDPVKTCHVPDNLKDEDAIVEPLACLLSCAVKMMPATPGDPIAVVGCGYMGLGMISLFRLCGYGKIVAVDKRPEALENAKRFGATECCLPGEIPSEYILNWETMGKVDLTRDSNNEKLFAMGLPNVMEFTGTEDGLRLAGDLVSAHGRLGIGGYHNDSFRNLDYKLWNFKAFTSINCHERRVLYEAGLCQRCLDLLSSGLWKFTGVTDHIYSMEEFDKANEEMEAH
;
A
#
# COMPACT_ATOMS: atom_id res chain seq x y z
N MET A 1 26.79 1.14 15.61
CA MET A 1 26.01 1.44 14.41
C MET A 1 25.01 2.57 14.67
N LYS A 2 24.63 3.33 13.64
CA LYS A 2 23.60 4.37 13.75
C LYS A 2 22.20 3.80 13.77
N GLN A 3 21.32 4.45 14.52
CA GLN A 3 19.89 4.13 14.62
C GLN A 3 19.08 5.41 14.87
N ILE A 4 17.88 5.52 14.30
CA ILE A 4 16.93 6.58 14.63
C ILE A 4 16.16 6.18 15.89
N VAL A 5 16.08 7.10 16.85
CA VAL A 5 15.34 6.93 18.10
C VAL A 5 14.51 8.20 18.36
N MET A 6 13.27 8.01 18.76
CA MET A 6 12.40 9.14 19.10
C MET A 6 12.84 9.82 20.39
N GLN A 7 12.78 11.15 20.41
CA GLN A 7 12.99 11.99 21.61
C GLN A 7 11.66 12.40 22.27
N GLY A 8 10.57 12.18 21.55
CA GLY A 8 9.21 12.58 21.89
C GLY A 8 8.37 12.76 20.63
N PRO A 9 7.15 13.28 20.74
CA PRO A 9 6.26 13.50 19.60
C PRO A 9 6.93 14.33 18.50
N ARG A 10 6.92 13.82 17.26
CA ARG A 10 7.42 14.50 16.05
C ARG A 10 8.91 14.86 16.09
N LYS A 11 9.68 14.24 16.97
CA LYS A 11 11.08 14.57 17.15
C LYS A 11 11.93 13.33 17.34
N SER A 12 12.87 13.14 16.45
CA SER A 12 13.84 12.03 16.47
C SER A 12 15.28 12.52 16.60
N ARG A 13 16.18 11.58 16.78
CA ARG A 13 17.63 11.78 16.65
C ARG A 13 18.30 10.50 16.18
N VAL A 14 19.41 10.66 15.51
CA VAL A 14 20.33 9.54 15.21
C VAL A 14 21.24 9.32 16.43
N VAL A 15 21.34 8.08 16.86
CA VAL A 15 22.18 7.67 17.99
C VAL A 15 23.12 6.53 17.60
N GLU A 16 24.25 6.44 18.29
CA GLU A 16 25.14 5.28 18.22
C GLU A 16 24.65 4.19 19.19
N VAL A 17 24.45 3.00 18.66
CA VAL A 17 24.08 1.80 19.45
C VAL A 17 25.01 0.63 19.12
N PRO A 18 25.12 -0.37 20.00
CA PRO A 18 25.85 -1.61 19.69
C PRO A 18 25.31 -2.30 18.44
N MET A 19 26.15 -3.13 17.80
CA MET A 19 25.67 -4.04 16.75
C MET A 19 24.62 -4.98 17.34
N PRO A 20 23.56 -5.31 16.59
CA PRO A 20 22.56 -6.25 17.07
C PRO A 20 23.16 -7.65 17.18
N GLU A 21 22.87 -8.34 18.27
CA GLU A 21 23.17 -9.76 18.39
C GLU A 21 22.20 -10.56 17.52
N PHE A 22 22.69 -11.60 16.87
CA PHE A 22 21.90 -12.52 16.08
C PHE A 22 22.28 -13.98 16.38
N THR A 23 21.37 -14.90 16.12
CA THR A 23 21.55 -16.31 16.40
C THR A 23 22.08 -17.07 15.18
N ASP A 24 22.42 -18.34 15.40
CA ASP A 24 22.84 -19.24 14.32
C ASP A 24 21.79 -19.48 13.23
N ASP A 25 20.54 -19.11 13.47
CA ASP A 25 19.40 -19.30 12.57
C ASP A 25 18.95 -17.99 11.90
N GLN A 26 19.70 -16.89 12.05
CA GLN A 26 19.34 -15.57 11.59
C GLN A 26 20.38 -14.96 10.66
N LEU A 27 19.98 -13.90 9.98
CA LEU A 27 20.83 -13.08 9.11
C LEU A 27 21.11 -11.73 9.78
N LEU A 28 22.36 -11.28 9.74
CA LEU A 28 22.72 -9.89 9.97
C LEU A 28 22.76 -9.19 8.60
N VAL A 29 21.92 -8.18 8.41
CA VAL A 29 21.78 -7.46 7.15
C VAL A 29 22.19 -6.01 7.32
N LYS A 30 23.11 -5.52 6.48
CA LYS A 30 23.44 -4.11 6.37
C LYS A 30 22.38 -3.44 5.48
N VAL A 31 21.60 -2.53 6.04
CA VAL A 31 20.51 -1.83 5.35
C VAL A 31 21.07 -0.85 4.33
N THR A 32 20.55 -0.87 3.12
CA THR A 32 20.82 0.12 2.06
C THR A 32 19.71 1.15 1.97
N TYR A 33 18.45 0.71 2.01
CA TYR A 33 17.27 1.58 2.04
C TYR A 33 16.21 1.00 2.96
N THR A 34 15.34 1.88 3.45
CA THR A 34 14.14 1.52 4.20
C THR A 34 12.99 2.37 3.68
N GLY A 35 11.86 1.75 3.35
CA GLY A 35 10.63 2.44 3.03
C GLY A 35 10.07 3.17 4.26
N MET A 36 9.35 4.26 4.02
CA MET A 36 8.60 4.99 5.04
C MET A 36 7.11 4.72 4.85
N CYS A 37 6.55 3.97 5.78
CA CYS A 37 5.15 3.60 5.74
C CYS A 37 4.27 4.65 6.43
N HIS A 38 3.17 5.05 5.78
CA HIS A 38 2.21 5.97 6.39
C HIS A 38 1.60 5.44 7.70
N SER A 39 1.64 4.13 7.93
CA SER A 39 1.20 3.54 9.21
C SER A 39 2.02 4.01 10.41
N GLU A 40 3.23 4.54 10.18
CA GLU A 40 4.13 5.04 11.22
C GLU A 40 3.96 6.54 11.49
N TRP A 41 3.26 7.26 10.62
CA TRP A 41 3.03 8.69 10.79
C TRP A 41 2.31 9.03 12.10
N TYR A 42 1.18 8.37 12.40
CA TYR A 42 0.48 8.62 13.67
C TYR A 42 1.32 8.21 14.89
N PRO A 43 1.94 7.00 14.95
CA PRO A 43 2.90 6.67 16.00
C PRO A 43 4.02 7.70 16.17
N TRP A 44 4.64 8.18 15.09
CA TRP A 44 5.65 9.24 15.13
C TRP A 44 5.10 10.54 15.74
N SER A 45 3.87 10.92 15.38
CA SER A 45 3.25 12.17 15.85
C SER A 45 2.96 12.18 17.36
N VAL A 46 2.87 11.01 18.01
CA VAL A 46 2.59 10.82 19.44
C VAL A 46 3.68 10.05 20.17
N ALA A 47 4.83 9.84 19.55
CA ALA A 47 5.90 8.97 20.02
C ALA A 47 6.42 9.35 21.42
N LYS A 48 6.87 8.34 22.15
CA LYS A 48 7.58 8.49 23.41
C LYS A 48 9.08 8.43 23.20
N GLU A 49 9.82 8.99 24.15
CA GLU A 49 11.28 8.88 24.12
C GLU A 49 11.71 7.40 24.15
N GLY A 50 12.66 7.06 23.28
CA GLY A 50 13.22 5.71 23.16
C GLY A 50 12.50 4.81 22.14
N GLU A 51 11.33 5.19 21.63
CA GLU A 51 10.65 4.41 20.59
C GLU A 51 11.44 4.40 19.28
N VAL A 52 11.32 3.30 18.55
CA VAL A 52 11.98 3.05 17.25
C VAL A 52 10.96 2.52 16.25
N PHE A 53 11.10 2.89 14.98
CA PHE A 53 10.20 2.53 13.89
C PHE A 53 10.95 1.89 12.73
N GLY A 54 10.22 1.55 11.67
CA GLY A 54 10.72 0.98 10.43
C GLY A 54 10.47 -0.52 10.33
N HIS A 55 9.98 -0.97 9.17
CA HIS A 55 9.68 -2.38 8.90
C HIS A 55 9.82 -2.78 7.42
N GLU A 56 10.30 -1.88 6.57
CA GLU A 56 10.36 -2.04 5.11
C GLU A 56 11.82 -1.93 4.63
N ALA A 57 12.68 -2.89 5.00
CA ALA A 57 14.09 -2.80 4.71
C ALA A 57 14.53 -3.61 3.48
N VAL A 58 15.52 -3.10 2.77
CA VAL A 58 16.34 -3.79 1.78
C VAL A 58 17.80 -3.58 2.12
N GLY A 59 18.65 -4.56 1.87
CA GLY A 59 20.06 -4.46 2.19
C GLY A 59 20.89 -5.62 1.69
N VAL A 60 22.08 -5.75 2.26
CA VAL A 60 23.06 -6.78 1.91
C VAL A 60 23.37 -7.62 3.14
N VAL A 61 23.36 -8.93 3.00
CA VAL A 61 23.77 -9.86 4.07
C VAL A 61 25.21 -9.56 4.45
N ALA A 62 25.42 -9.13 5.69
CA ALA A 62 26.74 -8.93 6.27
C ALA A 62 27.28 -10.23 6.85
N GLU A 63 26.43 -10.96 7.59
CA GLU A 63 26.75 -12.26 8.16
C GLU A 63 25.51 -13.17 8.13
N ALA A 64 25.74 -14.49 7.99
CA ALA A 64 24.69 -15.50 8.07
C ALA A 64 25.02 -16.46 9.22
N GLY A 65 24.02 -16.77 10.04
CA GLY A 65 24.14 -17.77 11.09
C GLY A 65 24.50 -19.15 10.52
N ARG A 66 25.19 -19.95 11.29
CA ARG A 66 25.76 -21.23 10.79
C ARG A 66 24.72 -22.25 10.32
N ASN A 67 23.49 -22.15 10.78
CA ASN A 67 22.37 -23.02 10.39
C ASN A 67 21.60 -22.48 9.18
N VAL A 68 21.82 -21.23 8.78
CA VAL A 68 21.12 -20.60 7.67
C VAL A 68 21.58 -21.24 6.35
N GLN A 69 20.59 -21.61 5.54
CA GLN A 69 20.83 -22.14 4.20
C GLN A 69 20.25 -21.19 3.16
N GLY A 70 20.88 -21.15 1.98
CA GLY A 70 20.38 -20.36 0.85
C GLY A 70 20.80 -18.89 0.87
N PHE A 71 21.45 -18.39 1.93
CA PHE A 71 21.96 -17.03 2.02
C PHE A 71 23.43 -17.01 2.42
N LYS A 72 24.18 -16.05 1.91
CA LYS A 72 25.61 -15.83 2.21
C LYS A 72 25.94 -14.35 2.28
N PRO A 73 27.03 -13.96 2.93
CA PRO A 73 27.53 -12.59 2.89
C PRO A 73 27.67 -12.06 1.45
N GLY A 74 27.17 -10.85 1.22
CA GLY A 74 27.14 -10.20 -0.08
C GLY A 74 25.83 -10.37 -0.85
N ASP A 75 24.94 -11.27 -0.46
CA ASP A 75 23.61 -11.40 -1.10
C ASP A 75 22.75 -10.16 -0.83
N ARG A 76 22.12 -9.63 -1.86
CA ARG A 76 21.11 -8.55 -1.73
C ARG A 76 19.78 -9.16 -1.32
N VAL A 77 19.20 -8.63 -0.23
CA VAL A 77 18.00 -9.20 0.39
C VAL A 77 17.01 -8.15 0.83
N THR A 78 15.77 -8.55 0.88
CA THR A 78 14.64 -7.79 1.46
C THR A 78 13.67 -8.77 2.10
N GLY A 79 12.66 -8.31 2.84
CA GLY A 79 11.70 -9.21 3.47
C GLY A 79 10.81 -8.52 4.47
N LEU A 80 10.13 -9.31 5.30
CA LEU A 80 9.19 -8.81 6.31
C LEU A 80 9.85 -8.69 7.68
N GLY A 81 9.68 -7.53 8.32
CA GLY A 81 10.15 -7.27 9.69
C GLY A 81 11.56 -6.71 9.75
N GLY A 82 12.10 -6.65 10.97
CA GLY A 82 13.48 -6.26 11.20
C GLY A 82 13.72 -4.89 11.84
N GLY A 83 12.75 -3.99 11.88
CA GLY A 83 12.92 -2.66 12.50
C GLY A 83 13.97 -1.81 11.76
N GLY A 84 13.56 -1.08 10.72
CA GLY A 84 14.40 -0.68 9.61
C GLY A 84 15.20 0.60 9.68
N TYR A 85 14.90 1.60 10.55
CA TYR A 85 15.65 2.87 10.51
C TYR A 85 16.98 2.78 11.29
N LYS A 86 17.83 1.86 10.86
CA LYS A 86 19.18 1.64 11.41
C LYS A 86 20.11 0.98 10.39
N GLU A 87 21.42 1.09 10.59
CA GLU A 87 22.41 0.59 9.63
C GLU A 87 22.43 -0.94 9.50
N TYR A 88 22.09 -1.68 10.57
CA TYR A 88 22.05 -3.15 10.56
C TYR A 88 20.81 -3.68 11.25
N ILE A 89 20.19 -4.69 10.66
CA ILE A 89 19.02 -5.40 11.19
C ILE A 89 19.27 -6.89 11.23
N VAL A 90 18.51 -7.57 12.10
CA VAL A 90 18.45 -9.03 12.12
C VAL A 90 17.21 -9.47 11.35
N MET A 91 17.37 -10.37 10.39
CA MET A 91 16.29 -10.92 9.59
C MET A 91 16.16 -12.42 9.78
N ASP A 92 14.90 -12.88 9.75
CA ASP A 92 14.54 -14.29 9.75
C ASP A 92 14.60 -14.81 8.30
N PRO A 93 15.42 -15.83 7.98
CA PRO A 93 15.53 -16.36 6.62
C PRO A 93 14.18 -16.79 6.01
N VAL A 94 13.22 -17.25 6.84
CA VAL A 94 11.88 -17.67 6.38
C VAL A 94 11.07 -16.50 5.83
N LYS A 95 11.39 -15.27 6.27
CA LYS A 95 10.71 -14.03 5.86
C LYS A 95 11.56 -13.18 4.91
N THR A 96 12.70 -13.69 4.49
CA THR A 96 13.68 -12.98 3.66
C THR A 96 13.70 -13.56 2.26
N CYS A 97 13.87 -12.74 1.26
CA CYS A 97 14.01 -13.15 -0.13
C CYS A 97 15.16 -12.41 -0.81
N HIS A 98 15.69 -13.02 -1.88
CA HIS A 98 16.76 -12.44 -2.69
C HIS A 98 16.22 -11.34 -3.59
N VAL A 99 16.94 -10.24 -3.67
CA VAL A 99 16.68 -9.18 -4.65
C VAL A 99 17.30 -9.59 -5.99
N PRO A 100 16.52 -9.68 -7.08
CA PRO A 100 17.02 -9.94 -8.42
C PRO A 100 18.05 -8.90 -8.89
N ASP A 101 19.09 -9.31 -9.63
CA ASP A 101 20.19 -8.44 -10.05
C ASP A 101 19.75 -7.27 -10.92
N ASN A 102 18.66 -7.42 -11.67
CA ASN A 102 18.12 -6.40 -12.55
C ASN A 102 17.17 -5.41 -11.86
N LEU A 103 16.91 -5.56 -10.56
CA LEU A 103 16.16 -4.58 -9.77
C LEU A 103 17.12 -3.72 -8.95
N LYS A 104 16.80 -2.44 -8.84
CA LYS A 104 17.46 -1.55 -7.89
C LYS A 104 16.93 -1.79 -6.48
N ASP A 105 17.70 -1.44 -5.46
CA ASP A 105 17.30 -1.62 -4.06
C ASP A 105 16.03 -0.82 -3.72
N GLU A 106 15.94 0.43 -4.18
CA GLU A 106 14.77 1.28 -3.94
C GLU A 106 13.48 0.76 -4.58
N ASP A 107 13.57 -0.04 -5.65
CA ASP A 107 12.43 -0.70 -6.29
C ASP A 107 12.13 -2.08 -5.67
N ALA A 108 13.04 -2.60 -4.83
CA ALA A 108 12.97 -3.95 -4.26
C ALA A 108 12.56 -3.98 -2.79
N ILE A 109 12.05 -2.88 -2.24
CA ILE A 109 11.46 -2.86 -0.89
C ILE A 109 10.17 -3.67 -0.94
N VAL A 110 10.21 -4.93 -0.47
CA VAL A 110 9.18 -5.92 -0.82
C VAL A 110 7.95 -5.92 0.10
N GLU A 111 8.05 -5.38 1.32
CA GLU A 111 6.94 -5.41 2.28
C GLU A 111 5.68 -4.74 1.70
N PRO A 112 5.70 -3.48 1.23
CA PRO A 112 4.50 -2.86 0.66
C PRO A 112 4.03 -3.55 -0.63
N LEU A 113 4.92 -4.15 -1.40
CA LEU A 113 4.57 -4.91 -2.60
C LEU A 113 3.80 -6.19 -2.25
N ALA A 114 4.18 -6.88 -1.19
CA ALA A 114 3.47 -8.06 -0.69
C ALA A 114 2.08 -7.69 -0.15
N CYS A 115 1.96 -6.55 0.54
CA CYS A 115 0.66 -5.97 0.92
C CYS A 115 -0.23 -5.74 -0.30
N LEU A 116 0.29 -5.14 -1.37
CA LEU A 116 -0.45 -4.90 -2.62
C LEU A 116 -0.90 -6.20 -3.28
N LEU A 117 -0.02 -7.19 -3.40
CA LEU A 117 -0.37 -8.48 -4.00
C LEU A 117 -1.42 -9.21 -3.16
N SER A 118 -1.34 -9.14 -1.84
CA SER A 118 -2.36 -9.68 -0.93
C SER A 118 -3.71 -8.99 -1.12
N CYS A 119 -3.73 -7.66 -1.24
CA CYS A 119 -4.94 -6.88 -1.54
C CYS A 119 -5.56 -7.32 -2.88
N ALA A 120 -4.75 -7.46 -3.93
CA ALA A 120 -5.22 -7.90 -5.23
C ALA A 120 -5.87 -9.29 -5.17
N VAL A 121 -5.24 -10.23 -4.46
CA VAL A 121 -5.80 -11.59 -4.27
C VAL A 121 -7.15 -11.54 -3.57
N LYS A 122 -7.34 -10.68 -2.57
CA LYS A 122 -8.62 -10.52 -1.86
C LYS A 122 -9.71 -9.92 -2.75
N MET A 123 -9.33 -9.14 -3.76
CA MET A 123 -10.25 -8.56 -4.76
C MET A 123 -10.56 -9.52 -5.93
N MET A 124 -9.94 -10.69 -5.98
CA MET A 124 -10.28 -11.72 -6.96
C MET A 124 -11.43 -12.62 -6.47
N PRO A 125 -12.18 -13.30 -7.34
CA PRO A 125 -12.08 -13.25 -8.79
C PRO A 125 -12.71 -11.98 -9.38
N ALA A 126 -12.16 -11.51 -10.52
CA ALA A 126 -12.74 -10.50 -11.38
C ALA A 126 -12.95 -11.11 -12.77
N THR A 127 -13.97 -10.66 -13.47
CA THR A 127 -14.14 -11.03 -14.88
C THR A 127 -13.17 -10.19 -15.72
N PRO A 128 -12.39 -10.80 -16.63
CA PRO A 128 -11.50 -10.01 -17.49
C PRO A 128 -12.27 -8.90 -18.23
N GLY A 129 -11.76 -7.68 -18.10
CA GLY A 129 -12.40 -6.48 -18.64
C GLY A 129 -13.29 -5.72 -17.66
N ASP A 130 -13.58 -6.25 -16.46
CA ASP A 130 -14.35 -5.53 -15.45
C ASP A 130 -13.76 -4.15 -15.15
N PRO A 131 -14.61 -3.15 -14.85
CA PRO A 131 -14.13 -1.87 -14.36
C PRO A 131 -13.81 -1.92 -12.87
N ILE A 132 -12.84 -1.09 -12.47
CA ILE A 132 -12.50 -0.84 -11.07
C ILE A 132 -12.14 0.62 -10.85
N ALA A 133 -12.53 1.21 -9.72
CA ALA A 133 -12.00 2.48 -9.25
C ALA A 133 -10.90 2.28 -8.20
N VAL A 134 -9.93 3.19 -8.19
CA VAL A 134 -8.92 3.31 -7.14
C VAL A 134 -8.99 4.73 -6.59
N VAL A 135 -9.38 4.87 -5.34
CA VAL A 135 -9.47 6.14 -4.60
C VAL A 135 -8.22 6.31 -3.75
N GLY A 136 -7.43 7.33 -4.07
CA GLY A 136 -6.09 7.55 -3.51
C GLY A 136 -5.00 6.96 -4.41
N CYS A 137 -4.23 7.86 -5.06
CA CYS A 137 -3.19 7.53 -6.03
C CYS A 137 -1.78 7.88 -5.48
N GLY A 138 -1.55 7.61 -4.19
CA GLY A 138 -0.22 7.55 -3.59
C GLY A 138 0.52 6.27 -3.99
N TYR A 139 1.67 5.98 -3.38
CA TYR A 139 2.48 4.80 -3.68
C TYR A 139 1.64 3.50 -3.76
N MET A 140 0.83 3.22 -2.73
CA MET A 140 -0.01 2.00 -2.69
C MET A 140 -1.08 2.00 -3.80
N GLY A 141 -1.75 3.12 -4.03
CA GLY A 141 -2.75 3.24 -5.10
C GLY A 141 -2.15 3.07 -6.49
N LEU A 142 -0.98 3.65 -6.76
CA LEU A 142 -0.25 3.49 -8.03
C LEU A 142 0.18 2.04 -8.26
N GLY A 143 0.72 1.39 -7.23
CA GLY A 143 1.09 -0.01 -7.28
C GLY A 143 -0.10 -0.91 -7.58
N MET A 144 -1.26 -0.61 -6.96
CA MET A 144 -2.48 -1.36 -7.21
C MET A 144 -3.05 -1.13 -8.62
N ILE A 145 -3.01 0.11 -9.14
CA ILE A 145 -3.42 0.42 -10.52
C ILE A 145 -2.62 -0.44 -11.51
N SER A 146 -1.30 -0.50 -11.36
CA SER A 146 -0.44 -1.30 -12.24
C SER A 146 -0.70 -2.81 -12.07
N LEU A 147 -0.99 -3.28 -10.86
CA LEU A 147 -1.30 -4.68 -10.57
C LEU A 147 -2.67 -5.08 -11.12
N PHE A 148 -3.69 -4.22 -11.06
CA PHE A 148 -4.99 -4.48 -11.65
C PHE A 148 -4.95 -4.61 -13.17
N ARG A 149 -4.03 -3.89 -13.86
CA ARG A 149 -3.77 -4.14 -15.28
C ARG A 149 -3.29 -5.58 -15.52
N LEU A 150 -2.40 -6.07 -14.68
CA LEU A 150 -1.92 -7.46 -14.74
C LEU A 150 -3.05 -8.45 -14.41
N CYS A 151 -3.95 -8.12 -13.47
CA CYS A 151 -5.09 -8.94 -13.10
C CYS A 151 -6.22 -8.97 -14.15
N GLY A 152 -6.10 -8.18 -15.24
CA GLY A 152 -7.06 -8.21 -16.36
C GLY A 152 -8.23 -7.24 -16.24
N TYR A 153 -8.20 -6.27 -15.31
CA TYR A 153 -9.19 -5.19 -15.30
C TYR A 153 -9.07 -4.33 -16.57
N GLY A 154 -10.19 -4.13 -17.26
CA GLY A 154 -10.23 -3.42 -18.54
C GLY A 154 -10.24 -1.90 -18.38
N LYS A 155 -11.08 -1.41 -17.49
CA LYS A 155 -11.22 0.00 -17.15
C LYS A 155 -10.75 0.24 -15.71
N ILE A 156 -9.78 1.15 -15.54
CA ILE A 156 -9.26 1.55 -14.22
C ILE A 156 -9.46 3.04 -14.08
N VAL A 157 -10.38 3.43 -13.19
CA VAL A 157 -10.70 4.82 -12.86
C VAL A 157 -9.88 5.22 -11.64
N ALA A 158 -8.95 6.13 -11.80
CA ALA A 158 -8.14 6.68 -10.72
C ALA A 158 -8.78 7.97 -10.18
N VAL A 159 -8.92 8.08 -8.87
CA VAL A 159 -9.47 9.26 -8.20
C VAL A 159 -8.49 9.75 -7.14
N ASP A 160 -8.03 10.99 -7.25
CA ASP A 160 -7.19 11.67 -6.26
C ASP A 160 -7.47 13.17 -6.27
N LYS A 161 -7.26 13.84 -5.13
CA LYS A 161 -7.39 15.30 -5.01
C LYS A 161 -6.23 16.06 -5.67
N ARG A 162 -5.11 15.40 -5.93
CA ARG A 162 -3.86 15.97 -6.47
C ARG A 162 -3.72 15.66 -7.95
N PRO A 163 -3.65 16.69 -8.83
CA PRO A 163 -3.48 16.48 -10.27
C PRO A 163 -2.22 15.69 -10.63
N GLU A 164 -1.10 15.93 -9.92
CA GLU A 164 0.17 15.23 -10.15
C GLU A 164 0.06 13.73 -9.83
N ALA A 165 -0.70 13.34 -8.82
CA ALA A 165 -0.96 11.94 -8.52
C ALA A 165 -1.78 11.26 -9.64
N LEU A 166 -2.70 11.98 -10.28
CA LEU A 166 -3.46 11.49 -11.43
C LEU A 166 -2.61 11.34 -12.69
N GLU A 167 -1.63 12.21 -12.91
CA GLU A 167 -0.66 12.05 -14.01
C GLU A 167 0.21 10.78 -13.79
N ASN A 168 0.65 10.53 -12.56
CA ASN A 168 1.33 9.28 -12.23
C ASN A 168 0.38 8.07 -12.41
N ALA A 169 -0.88 8.17 -12.02
CA ALA A 169 -1.86 7.09 -12.22
C ALA A 169 -2.00 6.70 -13.69
N LYS A 170 -2.02 7.66 -14.62
CA LYS A 170 -2.01 7.39 -16.07
C LYS A 170 -0.76 6.63 -16.48
N ARG A 171 0.41 7.03 -16.00
CA ARG A 171 1.70 6.36 -16.28
C ARG A 171 1.67 4.89 -15.85
N PHE A 172 1.01 4.57 -14.73
CA PHE A 172 0.91 3.21 -14.19
C PHE A 172 -0.30 2.42 -14.69
N GLY A 173 -1.11 2.97 -15.60
CA GLY A 173 -2.11 2.20 -16.34
C GLY A 173 -3.56 2.54 -16.03
N ALA A 174 -3.85 3.63 -15.30
CA ALA A 174 -5.20 4.15 -15.21
C ALA A 174 -5.71 4.54 -16.60
N THR A 175 -6.94 4.15 -16.92
CA THR A 175 -7.57 4.45 -18.20
C THR A 175 -8.39 5.72 -18.15
N GLU A 176 -8.79 6.14 -16.96
CA GLU A 176 -9.54 7.35 -16.67
C GLU A 176 -9.06 7.94 -15.35
N CYS A 177 -8.99 9.26 -15.25
CA CYS A 177 -8.52 9.96 -14.05
C CYS A 177 -9.49 11.11 -13.74
N CYS A 178 -9.93 11.21 -12.50
CA CYS A 178 -10.90 12.20 -12.05
C CYS A 178 -10.45 12.89 -10.77
N LEU A 179 -10.58 14.20 -10.70
CA LEU A 179 -10.66 14.87 -9.41
C LEU A 179 -12.00 14.53 -8.72
N PRO A 180 -12.11 14.53 -7.38
CA PRO A 180 -13.33 14.19 -6.68
C PRO A 180 -14.57 14.98 -7.14
N GLY A 181 -14.40 16.25 -7.53
CA GLY A 181 -15.47 17.11 -8.05
C GLY A 181 -15.83 16.91 -9.54
N GLU A 182 -15.08 16.08 -10.26
CA GLU A 182 -15.20 15.85 -11.70
C GLU A 182 -15.63 14.43 -12.06
N ILE A 183 -15.97 13.63 -11.05
CA ILE A 183 -16.38 12.23 -11.24
C ILE A 183 -17.73 12.20 -12.00
N PRO A 184 -17.83 11.43 -13.10
CA PRO A 184 -19.08 11.24 -13.82
C PRO A 184 -20.20 10.78 -12.91
N SER A 185 -21.39 11.37 -13.03
CA SER A 185 -22.53 11.08 -12.14
C SER A 185 -22.98 9.63 -12.19
N GLU A 186 -22.79 8.95 -13.30
CA GLU A 186 -23.07 7.52 -13.47
C GLU A 186 -22.17 6.61 -12.63
N TYR A 187 -20.98 7.10 -12.17
CA TYR A 187 -20.11 6.36 -11.27
C TYR A 187 -20.47 6.53 -9.79
N ILE A 188 -21.41 7.42 -9.49
CA ILE A 188 -21.81 7.74 -8.13
C ILE A 188 -23.19 7.16 -7.85
N LEU A 189 -23.28 6.28 -6.86
CA LEU A 189 -24.55 5.76 -6.35
C LEU A 189 -24.69 6.17 -4.87
N ASN A 190 -25.31 7.31 -4.63
CA ASN A 190 -25.64 7.83 -3.30
C ASN A 190 -27.06 8.42 -3.27
N TRP A 191 -27.50 8.91 -2.12
CA TRP A 191 -28.89 9.45 -1.96
C TRP A 191 -29.18 10.61 -2.91
N GLU A 192 -28.19 11.44 -3.22
CA GLU A 192 -28.36 12.58 -4.12
C GLU A 192 -28.56 12.13 -5.57
N THR A 193 -27.69 11.24 -6.05
CA THR A 193 -27.78 10.74 -7.43
C THR A 193 -29.02 9.86 -7.64
N MET A 194 -29.37 9.04 -6.65
CA MET A 194 -30.63 8.27 -6.67
C MET A 194 -31.88 9.16 -6.74
N GLY A 195 -31.87 10.29 -6.02
CA GLY A 195 -32.99 11.26 -6.06
C GLY A 195 -33.21 11.92 -7.42
N LYS A 196 -32.22 11.90 -8.32
CA LYS A 196 -32.27 12.46 -9.68
C LYS A 196 -32.70 11.44 -10.73
N VAL A 197 -32.76 10.15 -10.40
CA VAL A 197 -33.13 9.07 -11.34
C VAL A 197 -34.65 8.91 -11.33
N ASP A 198 -35.27 8.96 -12.51
CA ASP A 198 -36.69 8.60 -12.66
C ASP A 198 -36.87 7.08 -12.54
N LEU A 199 -37.25 6.63 -11.37
CA LEU A 199 -37.52 5.22 -11.06
C LEU A 199 -38.96 4.78 -11.34
N THR A 200 -39.82 5.66 -11.87
CA THR A 200 -41.24 5.34 -12.09
C THR A 200 -41.48 4.23 -13.11
N ARG A 201 -40.51 3.96 -13.96
CA ARG A 201 -40.51 2.89 -14.98
C ARG A 201 -39.41 1.84 -14.77
N ASP A 202 -38.78 1.83 -13.61
CA ASP A 202 -37.71 0.93 -13.27
C ASP A 202 -38.17 -0.17 -12.30
N SER A 203 -39.08 -1.03 -12.81
CA SER A 203 -39.73 -2.07 -12.00
C SER A 203 -38.75 -3.07 -11.38
N ASN A 204 -37.54 -3.19 -11.94
CA ASN A 204 -36.51 -4.11 -11.48
C ASN A 204 -35.26 -3.39 -10.92
N ASN A 205 -35.36 -2.08 -10.67
CA ASN A 205 -34.24 -1.25 -10.26
C ASN A 205 -33.01 -1.29 -11.22
N GLU A 206 -33.25 -1.56 -12.51
CA GLU A 206 -32.18 -1.72 -13.51
C GLU A 206 -31.32 -0.46 -13.67
N LYS A 207 -31.94 0.71 -13.67
CA LYS A 207 -31.25 2.00 -13.74
C LYS A 207 -30.39 2.26 -12.49
N LEU A 208 -30.92 1.89 -11.33
CA LEU A 208 -30.21 2.02 -10.06
C LEU A 208 -29.00 1.08 -10.00
N PHE A 209 -29.18 -0.17 -10.43
CA PHE A 209 -28.09 -1.16 -10.45
C PHE A 209 -27.05 -0.90 -11.55
N ALA A 210 -27.37 -0.08 -12.55
CA ALA A 210 -26.42 0.39 -13.54
C ALA A 210 -25.52 1.54 -13.05
N MET A 211 -25.81 2.14 -11.88
CA MET A 211 -25.01 3.22 -11.30
C MET A 211 -23.89 2.68 -10.42
N GLY A 212 -22.82 3.44 -10.34
CA GLY A 212 -21.63 3.06 -9.58
C GLY A 212 -20.70 2.11 -10.34
N LEU A 213 -19.65 1.69 -9.70
CA LEU A 213 -18.63 0.78 -10.24
C LEU A 213 -18.65 -0.55 -9.47
N PRO A 214 -18.59 -1.70 -10.16
CA PRO A 214 -18.71 -3.01 -9.50
C PRO A 214 -17.55 -3.32 -8.56
N ASN A 215 -16.38 -2.72 -8.78
CA ASN A 215 -15.22 -2.89 -7.94
C ASN A 215 -14.62 -1.51 -7.60
N VAL A 216 -14.33 -1.30 -6.33
CA VAL A 216 -13.68 -0.08 -5.83
C VAL A 216 -12.62 -0.45 -4.82
N MET A 217 -11.45 0.20 -4.88
CA MET A 217 -10.39 0.11 -3.87
C MET A 217 -10.13 1.49 -3.27
N GLU A 218 -10.00 1.55 -1.97
CA GLU A 218 -9.67 2.75 -1.21
C GLU A 218 -8.24 2.65 -0.65
N PHE A 219 -7.40 3.66 -0.91
CA PHE A 219 -6.02 3.77 -0.45
C PHE A 219 -5.67 5.14 0.14
N THR A 220 -6.66 5.94 0.51
CA THR A 220 -6.37 7.24 1.14
C THR A 220 -6.10 7.14 2.63
N GLY A 221 -6.67 6.14 3.31
CA GLY A 221 -6.66 6.04 4.76
C GLY A 221 -7.47 7.13 5.48
N THR A 222 -8.26 7.95 4.73
CA THR A 222 -9.04 9.07 5.27
C THR A 222 -10.55 8.76 5.30
N GLU A 223 -11.29 9.46 6.17
CA GLU A 223 -12.74 9.33 6.23
C GLU A 223 -13.41 9.72 4.91
N ASP A 224 -12.98 10.85 4.33
CA ASP A 224 -13.56 11.37 3.08
C ASP A 224 -13.28 10.44 1.89
N GLY A 225 -12.08 9.87 1.81
CA GLY A 225 -11.75 8.89 0.77
C GLY A 225 -12.57 7.60 0.91
N LEU A 226 -12.76 7.12 2.13
CA LEU A 226 -13.57 5.93 2.39
C LEU A 226 -15.07 6.18 2.12
N ARG A 227 -15.59 7.38 2.43
CA ARG A 227 -16.94 7.79 2.08
C ARG A 227 -17.13 7.84 0.56
N LEU A 228 -16.19 8.49 -0.14
CA LEU A 228 -16.20 8.56 -1.59
C LEU A 228 -16.15 7.17 -2.23
N ALA A 229 -15.30 6.28 -1.74
CA ALA A 229 -15.25 4.90 -2.21
C ALA A 229 -16.59 4.17 -1.97
N GLY A 230 -17.24 4.44 -0.82
CA GLY A 230 -18.59 3.98 -0.53
C GLY A 230 -19.65 4.53 -1.48
N ASP A 231 -19.51 5.76 -1.97
CA ASP A 231 -20.42 6.37 -2.97
C ASP A 231 -20.20 5.77 -4.37
N LEU A 232 -18.96 5.46 -4.72
CA LEU A 232 -18.57 4.92 -6.02
C LEU A 232 -18.97 3.45 -6.23
N VAL A 233 -18.94 2.62 -5.18
CA VAL A 233 -19.28 1.20 -5.34
C VAL A 233 -20.73 1.02 -5.72
N SER A 234 -21.02 0.18 -6.72
CA SER A 234 -22.38 -0.14 -7.16
C SER A 234 -23.12 -1.00 -6.12
N ALA A 235 -24.44 -1.10 -6.28
CA ALA A 235 -25.20 -2.13 -5.56
C ALA A 235 -24.65 -3.53 -5.90
N HIS A 236 -24.56 -4.39 -4.87
CA HIS A 236 -23.96 -5.72 -4.95
C HIS A 236 -22.51 -5.76 -5.43
N GLY A 237 -21.82 -4.60 -5.50
CA GLY A 237 -20.42 -4.49 -5.85
C GLY A 237 -19.47 -4.93 -4.73
N ARG A 238 -18.20 -4.60 -4.88
CA ARG A 238 -17.13 -4.95 -3.94
C ARG A 238 -16.28 -3.72 -3.64
N LEU A 239 -16.15 -3.40 -2.35
CA LEU A 239 -15.29 -2.35 -1.85
C LEU A 239 -14.13 -2.96 -1.07
N GLY A 240 -12.91 -2.85 -1.60
CA GLY A 240 -11.68 -3.17 -0.89
C GLY A 240 -11.18 -1.96 -0.12
N ILE A 241 -10.87 -2.14 1.17
CA ILE A 241 -10.29 -1.13 2.04
C ILE A 241 -8.82 -1.50 2.22
N GLY A 242 -7.94 -0.80 1.52
CA GLY A 242 -6.48 -0.97 1.56
C GLY A 242 -5.76 0.17 2.29
N GLY A 243 -6.39 1.33 2.42
CA GLY A 243 -5.89 2.43 3.24
C GLY A 243 -5.81 2.06 4.72
N TYR A 244 -4.79 2.57 5.43
CA TYR A 244 -4.59 2.24 6.84
C TYR A 244 -5.25 3.30 7.72
N HIS A 245 -6.41 2.95 8.29
CA HIS A 245 -7.24 3.81 9.14
C HIS A 245 -6.89 3.61 10.62
N ASN A 246 -5.73 4.10 11.07
CA ASN A 246 -5.21 3.86 12.44
C ASN A 246 -5.24 5.07 13.37
N ASP A 247 -5.67 6.23 12.88
CA ASP A 247 -5.63 7.50 13.60
C ASP A 247 -6.91 7.79 14.40
N SER A 248 -8.09 7.41 13.87
CA SER A 248 -9.39 7.71 14.49
C SER A 248 -10.52 6.79 14.02
N PHE A 249 -11.67 6.91 14.66
CA PHE A 249 -12.91 6.30 14.18
C PHE A 249 -13.38 6.96 12.88
N ARG A 250 -14.13 6.22 12.04
CA ARG A 250 -14.71 6.70 10.80
C ARG A 250 -16.23 6.81 10.93
N ASN A 251 -16.78 7.97 10.54
CA ASN A 251 -18.20 8.22 10.51
C ASN A 251 -18.72 7.98 9.08
N LEU A 252 -19.37 6.85 8.85
CA LEU A 252 -19.80 6.39 7.53
C LEU A 252 -21.33 6.33 7.45
N ASP A 253 -21.88 6.60 6.25
CA ASP A 253 -23.31 6.38 5.98
C ASP A 253 -23.62 4.89 5.81
N TYR A 254 -23.73 4.20 6.95
CA TYR A 254 -24.02 2.77 6.96
C TYR A 254 -25.44 2.46 6.44
N LYS A 255 -26.38 3.44 6.44
CA LYS A 255 -27.69 3.28 5.83
C LYS A 255 -27.57 3.14 4.31
N LEU A 256 -26.72 3.96 3.68
CA LEU A 256 -26.42 3.85 2.26
C LEU A 256 -25.73 2.52 1.94
N TRP A 257 -24.72 2.15 2.74
CA TRP A 257 -23.95 0.92 2.56
C TRP A 257 -24.86 -0.32 2.65
N ASN A 258 -25.74 -0.35 3.65
CA ASN A 258 -26.72 -1.43 3.81
C ASN A 258 -27.71 -1.48 2.64
N PHE A 259 -28.19 -0.32 2.16
CA PHE A 259 -29.09 -0.24 1.01
C PHE A 259 -28.43 -0.80 -0.27
N LYS A 260 -27.17 -0.49 -0.50
CA LYS A 260 -26.41 -0.96 -1.67
C LYS A 260 -26.05 -2.45 -1.59
N ALA A 261 -26.08 -3.05 -0.42
CA ALA A 261 -25.77 -4.48 -0.17
C ALA A 261 -24.47 -4.95 -0.82
N PHE A 262 -23.45 -4.09 -0.93
CA PHE A 262 -22.15 -4.44 -1.46
C PHE A 262 -21.31 -5.22 -0.45
N THR A 263 -20.28 -5.91 -0.92
CA THR A 263 -19.32 -6.60 -0.05
C THR A 263 -18.17 -5.68 0.31
N SER A 264 -17.98 -5.39 1.60
CA SER A 264 -16.81 -4.68 2.12
C SER A 264 -15.70 -5.67 2.50
N ILE A 265 -14.50 -5.45 2.03
CA ILE A 265 -13.34 -6.33 2.19
C ILE A 265 -12.20 -5.55 2.84
N ASN A 266 -11.83 -5.88 4.09
CA ASN A 266 -10.62 -5.35 4.71
C ASN A 266 -9.40 -6.04 4.09
N CYS A 267 -8.58 -5.27 3.38
CA CYS A 267 -7.50 -5.82 2.55
C CYS A 267 -6.18 -6.02 3.30
N HIS A 268 -6.02 -5.51 4.51
CA HIS A 268 -4.82 -5.77 5.31
C HIS A 268 -4.61 -7.26 5.58
N GLU A 269 -3.37 -7.72 5.43
CA GLU A 269 -2.97 -9.08 5.77
C GLU A 269 -2.37 -9.12 7.19
N ARG A 270 -2.63 -10.18 7.92
CA ARG A 270 -2.08 -10.40 9.26
C ARG A 270 -1.41 -11.76 9.40
N ARG A 271 -1.48 -12.58 8.38
CA ARG A 271 -0.82 -13.90 8.33
C ARG A 271 0.59 -13.72 7.77
N VAL A 272 1.54 -13.42 8.65
CA VAL A 272 2.92 -13.06 8.28
C VAL A 272 3.59 -14.10 7.35
N LEU A 273 3.41 -15.39 7.59
CA LEU A 273 4.00 -16.43 6.72
C LEU A 273 3.34 -16.51 5.35
N TYR A 274 2.04 -16.22 5.23
CA TYR A 274 1.38 -16.10 3.94
C TYR A 274 1.95 -14.93 3.15
N GLU A 275 2.10 -13.78 3.79
CA GLU A 275 2.64 -12.57 3.18
C GLU A 275 4.12 -12.75 2.79
N ALA A 276 4.93 -13.38 3.66
CA ALA A 276 6.32 -13.75 3.34
C ALA A 276 6.41 -14.62 2.07
N GLY A 277 5.46 -15.54 1.89
CA GLY A 277 5.34 -16.36 0.68
C GLY A 277 4.98 -15.56 -0.59
N LEU A 278 4.50 -14.32 -0.46
CA LEU A 278 4.25 -13.44 -1.59
C LEU A 278 5.47 -12.59 -1.98
N CYS A 279 6.40 -12.36 -1.06
CA CYS A 279 7.54 -11.46 -1.27
C CYS A 279 8.36 -11.82 -2.52
N GLN A 280 8.85 -13.06 -2.61
CA GLN A 280 9.64 -13.48 -3.78
C GLN A 280 8.83 -13.38 -5.07
N ARG A 281 7.53 -13.71 -5.02
CA ARG A 281 6.63 -13.57 -6.19
C ARG A 281 6.49 -12.13 -6.66
N CYS A 282 6.43 -11.16 -5.76
CA CYS A 282 6.42 -9.74 -6.13
C CYS A 282 7.70 -9.36 -6.88
N LEU A 283 8.86 -9.74 -6.35
CA LEU A 283 10.15 -9.46 -7.01
C LEU A 283 10.28 -10.15 -8.36
N ASP A 284 9.80 -11.39 -8.51
CA ASP A 284 9.81 -12.12 -9.78
C ASP A 284 8.91 -11.43 -10.81
N LEU A 285 7.73 -10.93 -10.40
CA LEU A 285 6.83 -10.19 -11.28
C LEU A 285 7.44 -8.86 -11.74
N LEU A 286 8.12 -8.13 -10.86
CA LEU A 286 8.83 -6.90 -11.21
C LEU A 286 10.03 -7.20 -12.11
N SER A 287 10.87 -8.15 -11.73
CA SER A 287 12.10 -8.54 -12.44
C SER A 287 11.81 -9.03 -13.85
N SER A 288 10.71 -9.76 -14.06
CA SER A 288 10.27 -10.21 -15.39
C SER A 288 9.60 -9.11 -16.21
N GLY A 289 9.31 -7.94 -15.64
CA GLY A 289 8.58 -6.85 -16.29
C GLY A 289 7.08 -7.10 -16.47
N LEU A 290 6.54 -8.18 -15.89
CA LEU A 290 5.10 -8.43 -15.89
C LEU A 290 4.36 -7.41 -15.01
N TRP A 291 4.88 -7.11 -13.84
CA TRP A 291 4.38 -6.02 -13.00
C TRP A 291 5.22 -4.77 -13.26
N LYS A 292 4.64 -3.77 -13.91
CA LYS A 292 5.32 -2.54 -14.29
C LYS A 292 5.19 -1.48 -13.18
N PHE A 293 5.92 -1.70 -12.08
CA PHE A 293 5.87 -0.80 -10.92
C PHE A 293 7.28 -0.58 -10.36
N THR A 294 8.14 0.07 -11.16
CA THR A 294 9.51 0.47 -10.81
C THR A 294 9.73 1.94 -11.10
N GLY A 295 10.74 2.55 -10.48
CA GLY A 295 11.06 3.97 -10.64
C GLY A 295 9.97 4.89 -10.08
N VAL A 296 9.33 4.48 -8.99
CA VAL A 296 8.28 5.25 -8.27
C VAL A 296 8.90 6.12 -7.19
N THR A 297 10.02 5.69 -6.62
CA THR A 297 10.75 6.41 -5.56
C THR A 297 11.38 7.67 -6.15
N ASP A 298 10.95 8.82 -5.68
CA ASP A 298 11.41 10.15 -6.10
C ASP A 298 12.05 10.95 -4.96
N HIS A 299 11.83 10.54 -3.72
CA HIS A 299 12.38 11.17 -2.53
C HIS A 299 13.22 10.17 -1.72
N ILE A 300 14.48 10.53 -1.49
CA ILE A 300 15.41 9.77 -0.64
C ILE A 300 15.97 10.73 0.40
N TYR A 301 15.87 10.34 1.65
CA TYR A 301 16.29 11.13 2.80
C TYR A 301 17.43 10.42 3.54
N SER A 302 18.31 11.19 4.15
CA SER A 302 19.24 10.67 5.15
C SER A 302 18.52 10.36 6.47
N MET A 303 19.17 9.61 7.35
CA MET A 303 18.61 9.31 8.68
C MET A 303 18.39 10.59 9.50
N GLU A 304 19.21 11.62 9.30
CA GLU A 304 19.14 12.93 9.95
C GLU A 304 17.93 13.76 9.49
N GLU A 305 17.33 13.42 8.33
CA GLU A 305 16.15 14.08 7.76
C GLU A 305 14.83 13.32 8.04
N PHE A 306 14.85 12.33 8.94
CA PHE A 306 13.68 11.49 9.23
C PHE A 306 12.41 12.28 9.60
N ASP A 307 12.55 13.29 10.48
CA ASP A 307 11.40 14.10 10.90
C ASP A 307 10.86 14.96 9.73
N LYS A 308 11.76 15.53 8.92
CA LYS A 308 11.39 16.26 7.69
C LYS A 308 10.62 15.35 6.72
N ALA A 309 11.07 14.11 6.51
CA ALA A 309 10.40 13.18 5.63
C ALA A 309 8.98 12.81 6.12
N ASN A 310 8.78 12.67 7.45
CA ASN A 310 7.45 12.48 8.03
C ASN A 310 6.55 13.72 7.88
N GLU A 311 7.10 14.93 8.03
CA GLU A 311 6.37 16.18 7.82
C GLU A 311 5.92 16.33 6.36
N GLU A 312 6.79 15.99 5.40
CA GLU A 312 6.43 16.00 3.98
C GLU A 312 5.37 14.94 3.66
N MET A 313 5.46 13.75 4.24
CA MET A 313 4.44 12.69 4.08
C MET A 313 3.08 13.13 4.66
N GLU A 314 3.06 13.90 5.74
CA GLU A 314 1.83 14.46 6.33
C GLU A 314 1.17 15.52 5.42
N ALA A 315 1.97 16.27 4.68
CA ALA A 315 1.47 17.35 3.81
C ALA A 315 0.79 16.83 2.52
N HIS A 316 1.01 15.59 2.18
CA HIS A 316 0.49 14.93 0.97
C HIS A 316 -0.62 13.93 1.26
#